data_5defdff94e2799a4ba2fc4d1d7571d16
#
_entry.id   5defdff94e2799a4ba2fc4d1d7571d16
#
_cell.length_a   1.000
_cell.length_b   1.000
_cell.length_c   1.000
_cell.angle_alpha   90.00
_cell.angle_beta   90.00
_cell.angle_gamma   90.00
#
_symmetry.space_group_name_H-M   'P 1'
#
loop_
_entity.id
_entity.type
_entity.pdbx_description
1 polymer ?
#
loop_
_entity_poly.entity_id
_entity_poly.type
_entity_poly.pdbx_seq_one_letter_code
_entity_poly.pdbx_strand_id
1 'polypeptide(L)'
;KMLKSYPLNDWKTYLRWNLINTFASYLSQPFEKQNFAFYGTTLSGVKQQRPRWKRILDKEEESLGDLLGQLYVEKYVSPAFKKRYQDLTNNIIEAYRERINQLEWMSDSTKQKALVKLNAITTKVAYPDKWKDYSTLNISRDSYVMNVLRSHVWAHNYMVEKLNKPVDRTEWDMTPQTYNAYYNPSNNEIVLPAAIFIIPGMEDSLADDAIIYGYAGASTIGHELTHGFDDQ
;
A
#
# COMPACT_ATOMS: atom_id res chain seq x y z
N LYS A 1 6.47 -3.98 -35.59
CA LYS A 1 6.00 -3.25 -36.79
C LYS A 1 5.90 -1.74 -36.50
N MET A 2 5.19 -1.32 -35.47
CA MET A 2 4.90 0.09 -35.15
C MET A 2 6.15 0.99 -35.05
N LEU A 3 7.22 0.54 -34.39
CA LEU A 3 8.48 1.30 -34.26
C LEU A 3 9.14 1.66 -35.60
N LYS A 4 8.92 0.85 -36.64
CA LYS A 4 9.49 1.07 -37.99
C LYS A 4 8.55 1.86 -38.91
N SER A 5 7.30 2.11 -38.49
CA SER A 5 6.29 2.73 -39.36
C SER A 5 6.22 4.26 -39.23
N TYR A 6 6.88 4.86 -38.24
CA TYR A 6 6.86 6.29 -37.98
C TYR A 6 8.27 6.88 -37.99
N PRO A 7 8.45 8.12 -38.49
CA PRO A 7 9.71 8.84 -38.45
C PRO A 7 10.22 9.04 -37.03
N LEU A 8 11.54 9.08 -36.85
CA LEU A 8 12.17 9.30 -35.55
C LEU A 8 11.69 10.59 -34.85
N ASN A 9 11.39 11.64 -35.61
CA ASN A 9 10.92 12.90 -35.04
C ASN A 9 9.54 12.79 -34.43
N ASP A 10 8.65 11.94 -34.96
CA ASP A 10 7.33 11.70 -34.40
C ASP A 10 7.46 10.98 -33.04
N TRP A 11 8.38 9.99 -32.97
CA TRP A 11 8.70 9.32 -31.70
C TRP A 11 9.28 10.29 -30.67
N LYS A 12 10.19 11.19 -31.06
CA LYS A 12 10.72 12.22 -30.16
C LYS A 12 9.61 13.15 -29.66
N THR A 13 8.68 13.55 -30.50
CA THR A 13 7.55 14.41 -30.12
C THR A 13 6.62 13.68 -29.19
N TYR A 14 6.26 12.45 -29.49
CA TYR A 14 5.43 11.59 -28.65
C TYR A 14 6.05 11.38 -27.25
N LEU A 15 7.31 11.04 -27.17
CA LEU A 15 8.01 10.82 -25.90
C LEU A 15 8.13 12.11 -25.09
N ARG A 16 8.43 13.26 -25.72
CA ARG A 16 8.45 14.56 -25.05
C ARG A 16 7.10 14.94 -24.51
N TRP A 17 6.05 14.74 -25.28
CA TRP A 17 4.67 14.98 -24.82
C TRP A 17 4.34 14.13 -23.60
N ASN A 18 4.58 12.83 -23.67
CA ASN A 18 4.31 11.93 -22.54
C ASN A 18 5.10 12.33 -21.29
N LEU A 19 6.38 12.66 -21.44
CA LEU A 19 7.20 13.11 -20.32
C LEU A 19 6.63 14.38 -19.67
N ILE A 20 6.35 15.42 -20.47
CA ILE A 20 5.77 16.68 -19.97
C ILE A 20 4.41 16.43 -19.33
N ASN A 21 3.56 15.64 -19.94
CA ASN A 21 2.22 15.34 -19.44
C ASN A 21 2.27 14.58 -18.11
N THR A 22 3.13 13.57 -17.98
CA THR A 22 3.34 12.80 -16.76
C THR A 22 3.81 13.68 -15.59
N PHE A 23 4.71 14.63 -15.88
CA PHE A 23 5.28 15.48 -14.84
C PHE A 23 4.61 16.86 -14.71
N ALA A 24 3.55 17.14 -15.47
CA ALA A 24 2.90 18.45 -15.53
C ALA A 24 2.46 18.99 -14.15
N SER A 25 1.95 18.10 -13.28
CA SER A 25 1.54 18.45 -11.90
C SER A 25 2.69 18.84 -10.96
N TYR A 26 3.93 18.54 -11.35
CA TYR A 26 5.15 18.82 -10.57
C TYR A 26 5.98 19.96 -11.17
N LEU A 27 5.60 20.44 -12.35
CA LEU A 27 6.25 21.54 -13.05
C LEU A 27 5.76 22.91 -12.51
N SER A 28 6.07 23.99 -13.25
CA SER A 28 5.63 25.33 -12.91
C SER A 28 4.11 25.50 -13.00
N GLN A 29 3.59 26.52 -12.31
CA GLN A 29 2.15 26.75 -12.16
C GLN A 29 1.31 26.71 -13.46
N PRO A 30 1.78 27.21 -14.62
CA PRO A 30 1.02 27.09 -15.87
C PRO A 30 0.75 25.63 -16.28
N PHE A 31 1.75 24.76 -16.16
CA PHE A 31 1.59 23.34 -16.47
C PHE A 31 0.66 22.64 -15.48
N GLU A 32 0.85 22.90 -14.18
CA GLU A 32 0.00 22.37 -13.12
C GLU A 32 -1.47 22.76 -13.32
N LYS A 33 -1.74 24.05 -13.60
CA LYS A 33 -3.11 24.54 -13.84
C LYS A 33 -3.75 23.91 -15.07
N GLN A 34 -2.99 23.82 -16.17
CA GLN A 34 -3.50 23.21 -17.41
C GLN A 34 -3.79 21.72 -17.22
N ASN A 35 -2.92 21.00 -16.52
CA ASN A 35 -3.11 19.58 -16.18
C ASN A 35 -4.39 19.41 -15.35
N PHE A 36 -4.58 20.20 -14.29
CA PHE A 36 -5.77 20.15 -13.48
C PHE A 36 -7.05 20.53 -14.24
N ALA A 37 -6.99 21.56 -15.08
CA ALA A 37 -8.14 22.00 -15.88
C ALA A 37 -8.62 20.88 -16.81
N PHE A 38 -7.72 20.10 -17.39
CA PHE A 38 -8.10 19.00 -18.27
C PHE A 38 -8.46 17.73 -17.48
N TYR A 39 -7.53 17.18 -16.73
CA TYR A 39 -7.74 15.87 -16.06
C TYR A 39 -8.65 15.98 -14.82
N GLY A 40 -8.51 17.04 -14.05
CA GLY A 40 -9.32 17.25 -12.86
C GLY A 40 -10.72 17.79 -13.20
N THR A 41 -10.78 18.95 -13.87
CA THR A 41 -12.07 19.61 -14.09
C THR A 41 -12.84 19.00 -15.25
N THR A 42 -12.23 18.89 -16.44
CA THR A 42 -12.96 18.45 -17.65
C THR A 42 -13.29 16.96 -17.60
N LEU A 43 -12.33 16.09 -17.25
CA LEU A 43 -12.54 14.63 -17.29
C LEU A 43 -13.16 14.07 -16.00
N SER A 44 -12.78 14.61 -14.83
CA SER A 44 -13.21 14.06 -13.53
C SER A 44 -14.25 14.91 -12.81
N GLY A 45 -14.65 16.08 -13.35
CA GLY A 45 -15.66 16.95 -12.74
C GLY A 45 -15.25 17.66 -11.44
N VAL A 46 -13.97 17.62 -11.08
CA VAL A 46 -13.45 18.22 -9.84
C VAL A 46 -13.40 19.73 -9.99
N LYS A 47 -14.14 20.45 -9.16
CA LYS A 47 -14.28 21.92 -9.26
C LYS A 47 -13.09 22.68 -8.69
N GLN A 48 -12.44 22.13 -7.65
CA GLN A 48 -11.34 22.79 -6.94
C GLN A 48 -10.20 21.83 -6.68
N GLN A 49 -8.98 22.23 -7.03
CA GLN A 49 -7.78 21.47 -6.76
C GLN A 49 -7.49 21.43 -5.26
N ARG A 50 -7.00 20.29 -4.77
CA ARG A 50 -6.53 20.15 -3.39
C ARG A 50 -5.39 21.14 -3.10
N PRO A 51 -5.28 21.67 -1.88
CA PRO A 51 -4.18 22.54 -1.47
C PRO A 51 -2.81 21.93 -1.82
N ARG A 52 -1.86 22.77 -2.23
CA ARG A 52 -0.52 22.33 -2.69
C ARG A 52 0.18 21.43 -1.66
N TRP A 53 0.12 21.80 -0.38
CA TRP A 53 0.78 21.01 0.66
C TRP A 53 0.25 19.58 0.76
N LYS A 54 -1.06 19.36 0.58
CA LYS A 54 -1.66 18.01 0.56
C LYS A 54 -1.15 17.18 -0.61
N ARG A 55 -1.04 17.79 -1.79
CA ARG A 55 -0.54 17.13 -3.00
C ARG A 55 0.95 16.80 -2.91
N ILE A 56 1.74 17.64 -2.20
CA ILE A 56 3.14 17.36 -1.94
C ILE A 56 3.27 16.20 -0.96
N LEU A 57 2.47 16.16 0.10
CA LEU A 57 2.46 15.03 1.05
C LEU A 57 2.08 13.70 0.36
N ASP A 58 1.06 13.72 -0.52
CA ASP A 58 0.72 12.52 -1.29
C ASP A 58 1.91 12.03 -2.12
N LYS A 59 2.67 12.95 -2.73
CA LYS A 59 3.86 12.59 -3.52
C LYS A 59 5.05 12.17 -2.68
N GLU A 60 5.21 12.75 -1.51
CA GLU A 60 6.22 12.33 -0.53
C GLU A 60 5.93 10.91 -0.03
N GLU A 61 4.68 10.62 0.29
CA GLU A 61 4.20 9.28 0.66
C GLU A 61 4.49 8.26 -0.45
N GLU A 62 4.13 8.58 -1.70
CA GLU A 62 4.40 7.71 -2.86
C GLU A 62 5.90 7.45 -3.08
N SER A 63 6.74 8.46 -2.84
CA SER A 63 8.17 8.40 -3.16
C SER A 63 9.05 7.90 -2.02
N LEU A 64 8.69 8.21 -0.77
CA LEU A 64 9.50 8.02 0.45
C LEU A 64 8.69 7.38 1.59
N GLY A 65 7.56 6.75 1.27
CA GLY A 65 6.58 6.30 2.26
C GLY A 65 7.16 5.38 3.33
N ASP A 66 8.09 4.48 2.98
CA ASP A 66 8.74 3.63 3.99
C ASP A 66 9.64 4.43 4.96
N LEU A 67 10.30 5.51 4.50
CA LEU A 67 11.07 6.40 5.39
C LEU A 67 10.14 7.16 6.34
N LEU A 68 9.02 7.68 5.83
CA LEU A 68 7.98 8.29 6.67
C LEU A 68 7.39 7.26 7.62
N GLY A 69 7.22 6.02 7.16
CA GLY A 69 6.76 4.88 7.95
C GLY A 69 7.64 4.59 9.15
N GLN A 70 8.95 4.66 9.00
CA GLN A 70 9.89 4.51 10.12
C GLN A 70 9.67 5.59 11.19
N LEU A 71 9.56 6.85 10.78
CA LEU A 71 9.29 7.97 11.71
C LEU A 71 7.92 7.84 12.38
N TYR A 72 6.91 7.39 11.61
CA TYR A 72 5.57 7.14 12.13
C TYR A 72 5.57 6.03 13.19
N VAL A 73 6.23 4.92 12.90
CA VAL A 73 6.34 3.79 13.83
C VAL A 73 7.09 4.18 15.10
N GLU A 74 8.25 4.85 14.97
CA GLU A 74 9.02 5.34 16.12
C GLU A 74 8.17 6.20 17.05
N LYS A 75 7.31 7.04 16.48
CA LYS A 75 6.52 8.00 17.27
C LYS A 75 5.22 7.43 17.84
N TYR A 76 4.54 6.53 17.10
CA TYR A 76 3.15 6.16 17.40
C TYR A 76 2.93 4.67 17.66
N VAL A 77 3.90 3.81 17.37
CA VAL A 77 3.69 2.35 17.39
C VAL A 77 4.70 1.67 18.31
N SER A 78 4.25 1.25 19.48
CA SER A 78 5.13 0.53 20.42
C SER A 78 5.28 -0.97 20.04
N PRO A 79 6.35 -1.65 20.52
CA PRO A 79 6.43 -3.11 20.39
C PRO A 79 5.26 -3.86 21.03
N ALA A 80 4.69 -3.33 22.11
CA ALA A 80 3.50 -3.87 22.76
C ALA A 80 2.27 -3.78 21.86
N PHE A 81 2.12 -2.66 21.11
CA PHE A 81 1.09 -2.49 20.10
C PHE A 81 1.18 -3.59 19.02
N LYS A 82 2.35 -3.78 18.41
CA LYS A 82 2.54 -4.82 17.37
C LYS A 82 2.17 -6.20 17.90
N LYS A 83 2.63 -6.53 19.11
CA LYS A 83 2.31 -7.81 19.74
C LYS A 83 0.81 -7.98 19.96
N ARG A 84 0.13 -6.98 20.51
CA ARG A 84 -1.31 -7.00 20.79
C ARG A 84 -2.13 -7.31 19.54
N TYR A 85 -1.85 -6.63 18.43
CA TYR A 85 -2.57 -6.84 17.18
C TYR A 85 -2.15 -8.12 16.44
N GLN A 86 -0.95 -8.61 16.66
CA GLN A 86 -0.56 -9.95 16.20
C GLN A 86 -1.36 -11.03 16.96
N ASP A 87 -1.49 -10.90 18.27
CA ASP A 87 -2.27 -11.83 19.09
C ASP A 87 -3.76 -11.80 18.70
N LEU A 88 -4.33 -10.60 18.47
CA LEU A 88 -5.69 -10.43 17.95
C LEU A 88 -5.85 -11.12 16.59
N THR A 89 -4.91 -10.93 15.66
CA THR A 89 -4.95 -11.56 14.35
C THR A 89 -4.94 -13.08 14.46
N ASN A 90 -4.11 -13.63 15.32
CA ASN A 90 -4.06 -15.07 15.58
C ASN A 90 -5.40 -15.60 16.14
N ASN A 91 -6.03 -14.87 17.07
CA ASN A 91 -7.33 -15.25 17.62
C ASN A 91 -8.44 -15.24 16.56
N ILE A 92 -8.43 -14.27 15.64
CA ILE A 92 -9.38 -14.24 14.53
C ILE A 92 -9.16 -15.43 13.58
N ILE A 93 -7.90 -15.81 13.31
CA ILE A 93 -7.59 -16.99 12.51
C ILE A 93 -8.12 -18.28 13.17
N GLU A 94 -8.00 -18.41 14.49
CA GLU A 94 -8.57 -19.55 15.22
C GLU A 94 -10.11 -19.56 15.12
N ALA A 95 -10.76 -18.42 15.26
CA ALA A 95 -12.21 -18.30 15.08
C ALA A 95 -12.64 -18.73 13.64
N TYR A 96 -11.84 -18.38 12.61
CA TYR A 96 -12.05 -18.85 11.25
C TYR A 96 -11.92 -20.36 11.14
N ARG A 97 -10.92 -20.96 11.79
CA ARG A 97 -10.71 -22.41 11.83
C ARG A 97 -11.92 -23.13 12.41
N GLU A 98 -12.41 -22.66 13.55
CA GLU A 98 -13.61 -23.21 14.19
C GLU A 98 -14.82 -23.06 13.27
N ARG A 99 -15.02 -21.88 12.68
CA ARG A 99 -16.13 -21.60 11.80
C ARG A 99 -16.14 -22.52 10.55
N ILE A 100 -15.00 -22.69 9.89
CA ILE A 100 -14.86 -23.59 8.72
C ILE A 100 -15.27 -25.01 9.10
N ASN A 101 -14.84 -25.51 10.26
CA ASN A 101 -15.20 -26.86 10.71
C ASN A 101 -16.71 -27.03 10.92
N GLN A 102 -17.41 -25.96 11.33
CA GLN A 102 -18.84 -25.97 11.65
C GLN A 102 -19.75 -25.72 10.44
N LEU A 103 -19.21 -25.37 9.25
CA LEU A 103 -20.04 -25.10 8.06
C LEU A 103 -20.74 -26.35 7.57
N GLU A 104 -22.06 -26.39 7.66
CA GLU A 104 -22.88 -27.55 7.25
C GLU A 104 -22.95 -27.72 5.74
N TRP A 105 -22.90 -26.61 4.98
CA TRP A 105 -22.98 -26.63 3.50
C TRP A 105 -21.66 -27.05 2.80
N MET A 106 -20.56 -27.07 3.51
CA MET A 106 -19.23 -27.39 2.96
C MET A 106 -18.90 -28.86 3.19
N SER A 107 -18.48 -29.58 2.14
CA SER A 107 -18.03 -30.97 2.26
C SER A 107 -16.75 -31.08 3.11
N ASP A 108 -16.54 -32.22 3.75
CA ASP A 108 -15.35 -32.46 4.59
C ASP A 108 -14.06 -32.31 3.80
N SER A 109 -14.01 -32.76 2.55
CA SER A 109 -12.84 -32.61 1.70
C SER A 109 -12.55 -31.13 1.38
N THR A 110 -13.58 -30.30 1.20
CA THR A 110 -13.44 -28.86 0.98
C THR A 110 -13.01 -28.15 2.28
N LYS A 111 -13.57 -28.53 3.43
CA LYS A 111 -13.13 -28.01 4.74
C LYS A 111 -11.63 -28.26 4.95
N GLN A 112 -11.15 -29.47 4.66
CA GLN A 112 -9.73 -29.78 4.79
C GLN A 112 -8.85 -28.89 3.88
N LYS A 113 -9.24 -28.67 2.64
CA LYS A 113 -8.52 -27.76 1.74
C LYS A 113 -8.55 -26.31 2.23
N ALA A 114 -9.69 -25.83 2.74
CA ALA A 114 -9.82 -24.51 3.33
C ALA A 114 -8.91 -24.33 4.57
N LEU A 115 -8.83 -25.34 5.43
CA LEU A 115 -7.94 -25.33 6.58
C LEU A 115 -6.46 -25.34 6.18
N VAL A 116 -6.09 -26.09 5.13
CA VAL A 116 -4.72 -26.04 4.57
C VAL A 116 -4.39 -24.63 4.08
N LYS A 117 -5.32 -23.98 3.34
CA LYS A 117 -5.14 -22.60 2.88
C LYS A 117 -5.02 -21.62 4.06
N LEU A 118 -5.90 -21.72 5.06
CA LEU A 118 -5.88 -20.89 6.27
C LEU A 118 -4.55 -21.00 7.02
N ASN A 119 -4.04 -22.23 7.18
CA ASN A 119 -2.76 -22.49 7.85
C ASN A 119 -1.55 -21.93 7.09
N ALA A 120 -1.68 -21.74 5.79
CA ALA A 120 -0.63 -21.20 4.93
C ALA A 120 -0.70 -19.68 4.76
N ILE A 121 -1.67 -18.99 5.40
CA ILE A 121 -1.75 -17.54 5.34
C ILE A 121 -0.59 -16.93 6.10
N THR A 122 0.16 -16.06 5.45
CA THR A 122 1.15 -15.20 6.09
C THR A 122 0.48 -13.94 6.61
N THR A 123 0.73 -13.59 7.86
CA THR A 123 0.21 -12.36 8.49
C THR A 123 1.32 -11.34 8.65
N LYS A 124 1.09 -10.12 8.18
CA LYS A 124 1.98 -8.97 8.30
C LYS A 124 1.25 -7.88 9.07
N VAL A 125 1.69 -7.59 10.29
CA VAL A 125 0.94 -6.76 11.24
C VAL A 125 1.77 -5.55 11.68
N ALA A 126 1.12 -4.40 11.72
CA ALA A 126 1.60 -3.08 12.13
C ALA A 126 2.69 -2.49 11.23
N TYR A 127 3.86 -3.07 11.16
CA TYR A 127 4.98 -2.56 10.35
C TYR A 127 5.96 -3.68 9.97
N PRO A 128 6.72 -3.51 8.85
CA PRO A 128 7.66 -4.52 8.39
C PRO A 128 8.87 -4.65 9.32
N ASP A 129 9.38 -5.87 9.48
CA ASP A 129 10.63 -6.10 10.22
C ASP A 129 11.87 -5.69 9.41
N LYS A 130 11.74 -5.65 8.09
CA LYS A 130 12.79 -5.22 7.16
C LYS A 130 12.27 -4.04 6.33
N TRP A 131 12.92 -2.91 6.48
CA TRP A 131 12.61 -1.70 5.73
C TRP A 131 13.28 -1.68 4.37
N LYS A 132 12.65 -1.00 3.41
CA LYS A 132 13.21 -0.76 2.09
C LYS A 132 14.44 0.16 2.20
N ASP A 133 15.52 -0.19 1.52
CA ASP A 133 16.75 0.60 1.52
C ASP A 133 16.70 1.69 0.46
N TYR A 134 16.68 2.94 0.89
CA TYR A 134 16.70 4.14 0.06
C TYR A 134 18.09 4.80 -0.06
N SER A 135 19.18 4.13 0.40
CA SER A 135 20.52 4.71 0.44
C SER A 135 21.03 5.19 -0.91
N THR A 136 20.54 4.61 -2.01
CA THR A 136 20.90 4.99 -3.39
C THR A 136 20.00 6.09 -3.98
N LEU A 137 18.95 6.51 -3.28
CA LEU A 137 18.06 7.58 -3.74
C LEU A 137 18.64 8.94 -3.38
N ASN A 138 19.00 9.72 -4.38
CA ASN A 138 19.52 11.08 -4.17
C ASN A 138 18.40 12.12 -4.22
N ILE A 139 18.14 12.76 -3.07
CA ILE A 139 17.20 13.87 -2.92
C ILE A 139 17.98 15.13 -2.57
N SER A 140 17.65 16.24 -3.22
CA SER A 140 18.30 17.53 -2.99
C SER A 140 17.28 18.66 -2.82
N ARG A 141 17.71 19.82 -2.33
CA ARG A 141 16.84 20.99 -2.11
C ARG A 141 16.73 21.92 -3.32
N ASP A 142 17.32 21.57 -4.45
CA ASP A 142 17.41 22.40 -5.64
C ASP A 142 16.13 22.38 -6.50
N SER A 143 15.52 21.24 -6.70
CA SER A 143 14.40 21.11 -7.61
C SER A 143 13.42 20.01 -7.22
N TYR A 144 12.16 20.39 -6.96
CA TYR A 144 11.09 19.45 -6.63
C TYR A 144 10.83 18.44 -7.75
N VAL A 145 10.69 18.91 -9.00
CA VAL A 145 10.43 18.00 -10.13
C VAL A 145 11.59 17.04 -10.37
N MET A 146 12.83 17.47 -10.12
CA MET A 146 13.99 16.58 -10.25
C MET A 146 14.01 15.52 -9.16
N ASN A 147 13.57 15.83 -7.94
CA ASN A 147 13.42 14.84 -6.88
C ASN A 147 12.33 13.81 -7.24
N VAL A 148 11.19 14.26 -7.77
CA VAL A 148 10.14 13.37 -8.27
C VAL A 148 10.68 12.46 -9.39
N LEU A 149 11.44 13.00 -10.34
CA LEU A 149 12.06 12.21 -11.41
C LEU A 149 13.06 11.18 -10.85
N ARG A 150 13.92 11.59 -9.92
CA ARG A 150 14.90 10.68 -9.27
C ARG A 150 14.19 9.55 -8.53
N SER A 151 13.08 9.83 -7.82
CA SER A 151 12.31 8.80 -7.13
C SER A 151 11.66 7.81 -8.10
N HIS A 152 11.15 8.26 -9.24
CA HIS A 152 10.62 7.38 -10.29
C HIS A 152 11.71 6.49 -10.90
N VAL A 153 12.88 7.06 -11.21
CA VAL A 153 14.02 6.30 -11.74
C VAL A 153 14.49 5.27 -10.72
N TRP A 154 14.60 5.67 -9.46
CA TRP A 154 14.98 4.76 -8.39
C TRP A 154 13.97 3.61 -8.22
N ALA A 155 12.68 3.92 -8.18
CA ALA A 155 11.62 2.91 -8.06
C ALA A 155 11.61 1.93 -9.25
N HIS A 156 11.83 2.45 -10.47
CA HIS A 156 11.99 1.61 -11.66
C HIS A 156 13.20 0.66 -11.54
N ASN A 157 14.35 1.18 -11.15
CA ASN A 157 15.56 0.36 -10.98
C ASN A 157 15.37 -0.68 -9.88
N TYR A 158 14.77 -0.30 -8.75
CA TYR A 158 14.41 -1.21 -7.67
C TYR A 158 13.53 -2.37 -8.15
N MET A 159 12.53 -2.07 -8.98
CA MET A 159 11.67 -3.10 -9.59
C MET A 159 12.45 -3.99 -10.57
N VAL A 160 13.30 -3.40 -11.41
CA VAL A 160 14.11 -4.16 -12.40
C VAL A 160 15.12 -5.07 -11.70
N GLU A 161 15.70 -4.65 -10.59
CA GLU A 161 16.65 -5.46 -9.81
C GLU A 161 16.03 -6.73 -9.20
N LYS A 162 14.69 -6.82 -9.14
CA LYS A 162 13.98 -8.03 -8.71
C LYS A 162 13.94 -9.12 -9.80
N LEU A 163 14.20 -8.76 -11.06
CA LEU A 163 14.20 -9.74 -12.15
C LEU A 163 15.21 -10.85 -11.88
N ASN A 164 14.78 -12.08 -12.11
CA ASN A 164 15.56 -13.30 -11.88
C ASN A 164 15.97 -13.56 -10.42
N LYS A 165 15.35 -12.86 -9.46
CA LYS A 165 15.49 -13.13 -8.02
C LYS A 165 14.24 -13.85 -7.50
N PRO A 166 14.35 -14.65 -6.43
CA PRO A 166 13.19 -15.17 -5.72
C PRO A 166 12.30 -14.02 -5.21
N VAL A 167 11.00 -14.28 -5.09
CA VAL A 167 10.06 -13.32 -4.50
C VAL A 167 10.44 -13.03 -3.04
N ASP A 168 10.66 -11.77 -2.70
CA ASP A 168 10.88 -11.35 -1.32
C ASP A 168 9.52 -11.22 -0.61
N ARG A 169 9.16 -12.25 0.15
CA ARG A 169 7.89 -12.29 0.90
C ARG A 169 7.88 -11.37 2.13
N THR A 170 8.97 -10.67 2.42
CA THR A 170 9.01 -9.69 3.53
C THR A 170 8.53 -8.31 3.11
N GLU A 171 8.44 -8.03 1.80
CA GLU A 171 7.99 -6.73 1.28
C GLU A 171 6.51 -6.47 1.57
N TRP A 172 6.20 -5.19 1.78
CA TRP A 172 4.85 -4.67 1.94
C TRP A 172 4.52 -3.75 0.75
N ASP A 173 3.26 -3.80 0.28
CA ASP A 173 2.75 -2.89 -0.76
C ASP A 173 2.09 -1.64 -0.17
N MET A 174 1.89 -1.61 1.16
CA MET A 174 1.39 -0.46 1.91
C MET A 174 2.34 -0.08 3.03
N THR A 175 2.42 1.20 3.33
CA THR A 175 3.22 1.74 4.43
C THR A 175 2.48 1.63 5.76
N PRO A 176 3.15 1.62 6.93
CA PRO A 176 2.51 1.53 8.25
C PRO A 176 1.49 2.64 8.55
N GLN A 177 1.64 3.82 7.98
CA GLN A 177 0.72 4.96 8.10
C GLN A 177 -0.46 4.92 7.14
N THR A 178 -0.53 3.95 6.24
CA THR A 178 -1.67 3.79 5.33
C THR A 178 -2.89 3.29 6.09
N TYR A 179 -3.98 4.06 6.06
CA TYR A 179 -5.26 3.66 6.66
C TYR A 179 -6.03 2.75 5.71
N ASN A 180 -5.51 1.57 5.51
CA ASN A 180 -6.08 0.46 4.73
C ASN A 180 -5.39 -0.85 5.09
N ALA A 181 -5.92 -1.98 4.57
CA ALA A 181 -5.33 -3.31 4.65
C ALA A 181 -5.52 -4.02 3.31
N TYR A 182 -4.92 -5.18 3.12
CA TYR A 182 -5.16 -5.98 1.91
C TYR A 182 -4.84 -7.47 2.12
N TYR A 183 -5.53 -8.31 1.32
CA TYR A 183 -5.16 -9.68 1.06
C TYR A 183 -4.46 -9.78 -0.30
N ASN A 184 -3.32 -10.47 -0.35
CA ASN A 184 -2.60 -10.76 -1.59
C ASN A 184 -2.74 -12.24 -1.97
N PRO A 185 -3.54 -12.61 -2.98
CA PRO A 185 -3.77 -14.00 -3.37
C PRO A 185 -2.51 -14.69 -3.91
N SER A 186 -1.59 -13.94 -4.55
CA SER A 186 -0.36 -14.51 -5.10
C SER A 186 0.60 -15.02 -4.02
N ASN A 187 0.59 -14.39 -2.86
CA ASN A 187 1.41 -14.76 -1.72
C ASN A 187 0.63 -15.50 -0.62
N ASN A 188 -0.69 -15.55 -0.70
CA ASN A 188 -1.59 -15.99 0.37
C ASN A 188 -1.26 -15.28 1.69
N GLU A 189 -1.32 -13.95 1.68
CA GLU A 189 -0.95 -13.12 2.82
C GLU A 189 -1.96 -12.01 3.08
N ILE A 190 -2.14 -11.64 4.35
CA ILE A 190 -2.82 -10.42 4.76
C ILE A 190 -1.79 -9.42 5.29
N VAL A 191 -1.98 -8.16 4.94
CA VAL A 191 -1.14 -7.05 5.40
C VAL A 191 -2.01 -6.01 6.07
N LEU A 192 -1.67 -5.74 7.32
CA LEU A 192 -2.46 -4.96 8.27
C LEU A 192 -1.59 -3.82 8.82
N PRO A 193 -1.47 -2.68 8.10
CA PRO A 193 -0.69 -1.52 8.54
C PRO A 193 -1.13 -0.97 9.89
N ALA A 194 -0.20 -0.40 10.66
CA ALA A 194 -0.47 0.10 12.01
C ALA A 194 -1.61 1.11 12.07
N ALA A 195 -1.72 1.98 11.06
CA ALA A 195 -2.74 3.02 11.04
C ALA A 195 -4.18 2.50 11.09
N ILE A 196 -4.44 1.26 10.57
CA ILE A 196 -5.78 0.67 10.57
C ILE A 196 -6.29 0.33 11.96
N PHE A 197 -5.38 0.18 12.91
CA PHE A 197 -5.69 -0.17 14.30
C PHE A 197 -5.84 1.05 15.21
N ILE A 198 -5.43 2.23 14.76
CA ILE A 198 -5.46 3.44 15.56
C ILE A 198 -6.88 3.99 15.61
N ILE A 199 -7.47 4.02 16.81
CA ILE A 199 -8.77 4.63 17.06
C ILE A 199 -8.57 6.13 17.29
N PRO A 200 -9.14 7.01 16.44
CA PRO A 200 -8.95 8.45 16.59
C PRO A 200 -9.35 8.96 17.97
N GLY A 201 -8.45 9.68 18.63
CA GLY A 201 -8.70 10.28 19.94
C GLY A 201 -8.60 9.32 21.14
N MET A 202 -8.18 8.08 20.93
CA MET A 202 -7.99 7.09 22.00
C MET A 202 -6.55 6.56 21.97
N GLU A 203 -5.92 6.49 23.14
CA GLU A 203 -4.65 5.78 23.28
C GLU A 203 -4.90 4.26 23.22
N ASP A 204 -4.08 3.53 22.50
CA ASP A 204 -4.22 2.08 22.35
C ASP A 204 -4.20 1.34 23.70
N SER A 205 -3.39 1.80 24.64
CA SER A 205 -3.27 1.24 25.99
C SER A 205 -4.54 1.36 26.84
N LEU A 206 -5.44 2.30 26.48
CA LEU A 206 -6.71 2.57 27.17
C LEU A 206 -7.91 1.92 26.47
N ALA A 207 -7.72 1.41 25.26
CA ALA A 207 -8.78 0.77 24.50
C ALA A 207 -9.12 -0.60 25.10
N ASP A 208 -10.41 -0.81 25.41
CA ASP A 208 -10.93 -2.10 25.85
C ASP A 208 -10.82 -3.14 24.72
N ASP A 209 -10.50 -4.38 25.07
CA ASP A 209 -10.34 -5.45 24.08
C ASP A 209 -11.61 -5.68 23.27
N ALA A 210 -12.81 -5.55 23.87
CA ALA A 210 -14.06 -5.69 23.12
C ALA A 210 -14.20 -4.63 22.02
N ILE A 211 -13.76 -3.39 22.29
CA ILE A 211 -13.73 -2.32 21.28
C ILE A 211 -12.76 -2.70 20.15
N ILE A 212 -11.57 -3.16 20.50
CA ILE A 212 -10.54 -3.54 19.52
C ILE A 212 -10.98 -4.73 18.68
N TYR A 213 -11.59 -5.75 19.28
CA TYR A 213 -12.14 -6.89 18.54
C TYR A 213 -13.26 -6.48 17.60
N GLY A 214 -14.12 -5.55 17.98
CA GLY A 214 -15.18 -5.01 17.11
C GLY A 214 -14.62 -4.14 15.99
N TYR A 215 -13.71 -3.20 16.33
CA TYR A 215 -13.17 -2.22 15.40
C TYR A 215 -12.17 -2.82 14.42
N ALA A 216 -11.20 -3.58 14.89
CA ALA A 216 -10.11 -4.10 14.07
C ALA A 216 -10.29 -5.59 13.72
N GLY A 217 -10.74 -6.40 14.65
CA GLY A 217 -10.86 -7.84 14.45
C GLY A 217 -11.91 -8.22 13.42
N ALA A 218 -13.18 -7.86 13.66
CA ALA A 218 -14.26 -8.24 12.76
C ALA A 218 -14.30 -7.42 11.48
N SER A 219 -14.13 -6.08 11.59
CA SER A 219 -14.29 -5.18 10.44
C SER A 219 -13.10 -5.21 9.45
N THR A 220 -11.91 -5.48 9.91
CA THR A 220 -10.71 -5.42 9.07
C THR A 220 -10.03 -6.78 8.94
N ILE A 221 -9.55 -7.37 10.04
CA ILE A 221 -8.81 -8.64 9.98
C ILE A 221 -9.70 -9.74 9.40
N GLY A 222 -10.94 -9.85 9.87
CA GLY A 222 -11.92 -10.79 9.33
C GLY A 222 -12.24 -10.55 7.86
N HIS A 223 -12.37 -9.29 7.45
CA HIS A 223 -12.59 -8.90 6.06
C HIS A 223 -11.44 -9.38 5.17
N GLU A 224 -10.20 -9.06 5.50
CA GLU A 224 -9.03 -9.45 4.68
C GLU A 224 -8.85 -10.98 4.63
N LEU A 225 -9.10 -11.68 5.75
CA LEU A 225 -9.09 -13.15 5.75
C LEU A 225 -10.16 -13.72 4.81
N THR A 226 -11.35 -13.09 4.77
CA THR A 226 -12.45 -13.54 3.93
C THR A 226 -12.07 -13.51 2.46
N HIS A 227 -11.30 -12.51 1.99
CA HIS A 227 -10.80 -12.45 0.61
C HIS A 227 -9.99 -13.68 0.18
N GLY A 228 -9.44 -14.42 1.13
CA GLY A 228 -8.82 -15.71 0.87
C GLY A 228 -9.81 -16.83 0.53
N PHE A 229 -11.12 -16.64 0.77
CA PHE A 229 -12.14 -17.69 0.67
C PHE A 229 -13.39 -17.30 -0.14
N ASP A 230 -13.64 -16.02 -0.39
CA ASP A 230 -14.77 -15.49 -1.15
C ASP A 230 -14.41 -15.18 -2.61
N ASP A 231 -13.14 -15.30 -2.96
CA ASP A 231 -12.64 -14.94 -4.27
C ASP A 231 -13.10 -15.93 -5.35
N GLN A 232 -13.14 -15.43 -6.57
CA GLN A 232 -13.67 -16.04 -7.78
C GLN A 232 -12.87 -17.23 -8.28
#